data_750ec9cf565b3a8875027296ee5746dd
#
_entry.id   750ec9cf565b3a8875027296ee5746dd
#
_cell.length_a   1.000
_cell.length_b   1.000
_cell.length_c   1.000
_cell.angle_alpha   90.00
_cell.angle_beta   90.00
_cell.angle_gamma   90.00
#
_symmetry.space_group_name_H-M   'P 1'
#
loop_
_entity.id
_entity.type
_entity.pdbx_description
1 polymer ?
#
loop_
_entity_poly.entity_id
_entity_poly.type
_entity_poly.pdbx_seq_one_letter_code
_entity_poly.pdbx_strand_id
1 'polypeptide(L)'
;MFSSTSFGSEIVGKSMKCETKKETIRGYPFYFFFEDVDNVLSYFIDKTDKIKFLNLNYNEVKSNIIEIRYVGEIDKNNLILIHTKGGEEYNCSFLLSKKQLNIELEEFAKKGRHK
;
A
#
# COMPACT_ATOMS: atom_id res chain seq x y z
N MET A 1 9.29 23.39 -16.57
CA MET A 1 8.94 23.03 -16.26
C MET A 1 8.63 22.57 -15.72
N PHE A 2 8.43 22.03 -15.27
CA PHE A 2 8.07 21.62 -14.78
C PHE A 2 7.84 21.17 -14.03
N SER A 3 8.00 21.14 -13.81
CA SER A 3 7.87 20.70 -13.12
C SER A 3 7.18 20.30 -12.43
N SER A 4 6.86 20.35 -12.39
CA SER A 4 5.97 19.96 -11.62
C SER A 4 5.51 18.67 -11.72
N THR A 5 6.25 17.88 -11.65
CA THR A 5 5.82 16.58 -11.49
C THR A 5 5.11 16.51 -10.23
N SER A 6 3.85 16.31 -10.24
CA SER A 6 3.12 16.12 -9.05
C SER A 6 3.55 14.81 -8.45
N PHE A 7 3.46 14.71 -7.17
CA PHE A 7 3.76 13.51 -6.43
C PHE A 7 2.93 12.35 -6.94
N GLY A 8 1.66 12.61 -7.21
CA GLY A 8 0.75 11.57 -7.69
C GLY A 8 1.20 11.00 -9.03
N SER A 9 1.72 11.85 -9.93
CA SER A 9 2.16 11.37 -11.21
C SER A 9 3.37 10.47 -11.09
N GLU A 10 4.24 10.72 -10.13
CA GLU A 10 5.42 9.89 -9.94
C GLU A 10 5.08 8.51 -9.44
N ILE A 11 4.04 8.39 -8.68
CA ILE A 11 3.70 7.12 -8.05
C ILE A 11 2.76 6.27 -8.89
N VAL A 12 2.13 6.88 -9.90
CA VAL A 12 1.19 6.14 -10.75
C VAL A 12 1.89 4.97 -11.43
N GLY A 13 1.27 3.82 -11.41
CA GLY A 13 1.82 2.61 -11.99
C GLY A 13 2.75 1.84 -11.09
N LYS A 14 2.99 2.33 -9.89
CA LYS A 14 3.89 1.65 -8.96
C LYS A 14 3.15 0.75 -8.01
N SER A 15 3.82 -0.32 -7.61
CA SER A 15 3.32 -1.28 -6.63
C SER A 15 4.09 -1.11 -5.34
N MET A 16 3.41 -1.24 -4.22
CA MET A 16 4.02 -1.00 -2.92
C MET A 16 3.55 -2.03 -1.91
N LYS A 17 4.46 -2.41 -1.03
CA LYS A 17 4.14 -3.32 0.07
C LYS A 17 4.49 -2.62 1.37
N CYS A 18 3.59 -2.63 2.32
CA CYS A 18 3.80 -2.01 3.63
C CYS A 18 3.64 -3.04 4.72
N GLU A 19 4.69 -3.26 5.49
CA GLU A 19 4.70 -4.28 6.54
C GLU A 19 4.83 -3.65 7.90
N THR A 20 4.18 -4.25 8.88
CA THR A 20 4.26 -3.75 10.24
C THR A 20 5.64 -4.00 10.81
N LYS A 21 6.10 -3.10 11.63
CA LYS A 21 7.37 -3.24 12.31
C LYS A 21 7.30 -4.22 13.45
N LYS A 22 6.14 -4.40 14.03
CA LYS A 22 5.99 -5.24 15.22
C LYS A 22 5.47 -6.60 14.84
N GLU A 23 6.29 -7.59 15.06
CA GLU A 23 5.90 -8.95 14.73
C GLU A 23 4.73 -9.45 15.56
N THR A 24 4.53 -8.87 16.71
CA THR A 24 3.45 -9.31 17.58
C THR A 24 2.10 -8.84 17.13
N ILE A 25 2.04 -7.88 16.23
CA ILE A 25 0.78 -7.38 15.77
C ILE A 25 0.23 -8.27 14.67
N ARG A 26 -1.01 -8.71 14.85
CA ARG A 26 -1.62 -9.54 13.89
C ARG A 26 -2.04 -8.75 12.72
N GLY A 27 -1.25 -8.08 12.07
CA GLY A 27 -1.58 -7.32 10.90
C GLY A 27 -1.06 -8.02 9.69
N TYR A 28 -1.79 -8.01 8.61
CA TYR A 28 -1.29 -8.48 7.36
C TYR A 28 -0.67 -7.30 6.64
N PRO A 29 0.34 -7.53 5.79
CA PRO A 29 0.92 -6.43 5.03
C PRO A 29 -0.15 -5.76 4.17
N PHE A 30 0.04 -4.49 3.91
CA PHE A 30 -0.76 -3.82 2.91
C PHE A 30 -0.06 -3.95 1.56
N TYR A 31 -0.83 -4.22 0.52
CA TYR A 31 -0.31 -4.27 -0.84
C TYR A 31 -1.11 -3.27 -1.66
N PHE A 32 -0.42 -2.33 -2.27
CA PHE A 32 -1.05 -1.26 -3.03
C PHE A 32 -0.58 -1.24 -4.47
N PHE A 33 -1.47 -0.91 -5.38
CA PHE A 33 -1.10 -0.58 -6.73
C PHE A 33 -1.73 0.77 -7.07
N PHE A 34 -0.91 1.75 -7.39
CA PHE A 34 -1.38 3.10 -7.66
C PHE A 34 -1.82 3.18 -9.12
N GLU A 35 -3.10 3.06 -9.33
CA GLU A 35 -3.66 2.89 -10.67
C GLU A 35 -3.65 4.17 -11.48
N ASP A 36 -3.98 5.29 -10.87
CA ASP A 36 -3.91 6.58 -11.52
C ASP A 36 -3.69 7.66 -10.46
N VAL A 37 -3.88 8.92 -10.81
CA VAL A 37 -3.56 10.01 -9.88
C VAL A 37 -4.53 10.11 -8.71
N ASP A 38 -5.65 9.42 -8.78
CA ASP A 38 -6.67 9.51 -7.72
C ASP A 38 -7.00 8.17 -7.09
N ASN A 39 -6.62 7.09 -7.70
CA ASN A 39 -7.08 5.76 -7.29
C ASN A 39 -5.94 4.82 -6.99
N VAL A 40 -6.06 4.13 -5.87
CA VAL A 40 -5.11 3.10 -5.47
C VAL A 40 -5.89 1.83 -5.18
N LEU A 41 -5.39 0.71 -5.65
CA LEU A 41 -5.99 -0.59 -5.34
C LEU A 41 -5.31 -1.13 -4.10
N SER A 42 -6.09 -1.43 -3.09
CA SER A 42 -5.58 -2.00 -1.84
C SER A 42 -5.96 -3.46 -1.82
N TYR A 43 -5.00 -4.35 -1.90
CA TYR A 43 -5.24 -5.78 -2.01
C TYR A 43 -5.28 -6.44 -0.64
N PHE A 44 -6.08 -7.47 -0.51
CA PHE A 44 -6.16 -8.21 0.73
C PHE A 44 -6.56 -9.66 0.44
N ILE A 45 -6.37 -10.50 1.44
CA ILE A 45 -6.74 -11.91 1.33
C ILE A 45 -7.99 -12.10 2.18
N ASP A 46 -9.05 -12.61 1.59
CA ASP A 46 -10.31 -12.77 2.32
C ASP A 46 -10.32 -14.07 3.14
N LYS A 47 -11.43 -14.35 3.76
CA LYS A 47 -11.54 -15.52 4.64
C LYS A 47 -11.40 -16.84 3.90
N THR A 48 -11.60 -16.84 2.60
CA THR A 48 -11.47 -18.04 1.80
C THR A 48 -10.14 -18.12 1.10
N ASP A 49 -9.18 -17.29 1.54
CA ASP A 49 -7.83 -17.24 0.98
C ASP A 49 -7.80 -16.78 -0.47
N LYS A 50 -8.79 -15.99 -0.85
CA LYS A 50 -8.81 -15.42 -2.18
C LYS A 50 -8.32 -14.00 -2.16
N ILE A 51 -7.63 -13.60 -3.20
CA ILE A 51 -7.09 -12.26 -3.34
C ILE A 51 -8.20 -11.34 -3.83
N LYS A 52 -8.43 -10.26 -3.11
CA LYS A 52 -9.41 -9.26 -3.47
C LYS A 52 -8.81 -7.89 -3.33
N PHE A 53 -9.50 -6.87 -3.80
CA PHE A 53 -8.98 -5.51 -3.65
C PHE A 53 -10.14 -4.53 -3.44
N LEU A 54 -9.77 -3.40 -2.84
CA LEU A 54 -10.66 -2.25 -2.73
C LEU A 54 -10.05 -1.13 -3.55
N ASN A 55 -10.91 -0.42 -4.25
CA ASN A 55 -10.46 0.75 -5.00
C ASN A 55 -10.66 1.96 -4.09
N LEU A 56 -9.57 2.55 -3.63
CA LEU A 56 -9.61 3.65 -2.70
C LEU A 56 -9.11 4.92 -3.35
N ASN A 57 -9.56 6.04 -2.84
CA ASN A 57 -9.04 7.32 -3.30
C ASN A 57 -7.80 7.68 -2.49
N TYR A 58 -6.88 8.37 -3.12
CA TYR A 58 -5.75 8.92 -2.40
C TYR A 58 -5.45 10.30 -2.93
N ASN A 59 -4.79 11.10 -2.14
CA ASN A 59 -4.39 12.43 -2.57
C ASN A 59 -3.18 12.90 -1.81
N GLU A 60 -2.52 13.86 -2.40
CA GLU A 60 -1.35 14.48 -1.80
C GLU A 60 -1.81 15.57 -0.86
N VAL A 61 -1.55 15.42 0.43
CA VAL A 61 -1.96 16.44 1.42
C VAL A 61 -0.84 17.40 1.72
N LYS A 62 0.42 16.96 1.51
CA LYS A 62 1.59 17.81 1.61
C LYS A 62 2.55 17.34 0.55
N SER A 63 3.60 18.10 0.30
CA SER A 63 4.53 17.77 -0.79
C SER A 63 5.12 16.36 -0.66
N ASN A 64 5.20 15.84 0.54
CA ASN A 64 5.78 14.52 0.75
C ASN A 64 4.83 13.54 1.45
N ILE A 65 3.56 13.88 1.58
CA ILE A 65 2.60 13.03 2.29
C ILE A 65 1.44 12.68 1.38
N ILE A 66 1.17 11.39 1.25
CA ILE A 66 -0.01 10.90 0.55
C ILE A 66 -0.97 10.36 1.57
N GLU A 67 -2.22 10.75 1.47
CA GLU A 67 -3.27 10.19 2.31
C GLU A 67 -4.07 9.19 1.49
N ILE A 68 -4.15 7.94 1.96
CA ILE A 68 -4.99 6.92 1.35
C ILE A 68 -6.24 6.81 2.21
N ARG A 69 -7.37 7.08 1.63
CA ARG A 69 -8.65 7.11 2.35
C ARG A 69 -8.88 5.78 3.06
N TYR A 70 -9.24 5.85 4.32
CA TYR A 70 -9.52 4.70 5.18
C TYR A 70 -8.29 3.90 5.60
N VAL A 71 -7.12 4.24 5.09
CA VAL A 71 -5.93 3.48 5.43
C VAL A 71 -4.98 4.31 6.28
N GLY A 72 -4.57 5.45 5.79
CA GLY A 72 -3.64 6.28 6.55
C GLY A 72 -2.80 7.15 5.65
N GLU A 73 -1.69 7.64 6.20
CA GLU A 73 -0.81 8.54 5.49
C GLU A 73 0.54 7.90 5.26
N ILE A 74 1.09 8.08 4.08
CA ILE A 74 2.41 7.58 3.74
C ILE A 74 3.35 8.76 3.57
N ASP A 75 4.47 8.73 4.29
CA ASP A 75 5.53 9.70 4.12
C ASP A 75 6.42 9.22 2.97
N LYS A 76 6.45 9.96 1.88
CA LYS A 76 7.21 9.56 0.71
C LYS A 76 8.70 9.49 0.98
N ASN A 77 9.21 10.34 1.82
CA ASN A 77 10.65 10.39 2.09
C ASN A 77 11.12 9.18 2.87
N ASN A 78 10.34 8.76 3.84
CA ASN A 78 10.71 7.63 4.69
C ASN A 78 10.05 6.34 4.30
N LEU A 79 9.04 6.40 3.46
CA LEU A 79 8.23 5.25 3.08
C LEU A 79 7.65 4.56 4.32
N ILE A 80 7.07 5.39 5.19
CA ILE A 80 6.40 4.88 6.38
C ILE A 80 4.93 5.22 6.29
N LEU A 81 4.09 4.22 6.48
CA LEU A 81 2.65 4.38 6.53
C LEU A 81 2.21 4.44 7.99
N ILE A 82 1.45 5.47 8.34
CA ILE A 82 0.84 5.56 9.65
C ILE A 82 -0.63 5.22 9.47
N HIS A 83 -1.04 4.11 10.04
CA HIS A 83 -2.42 3.64 9.90
C HIS A 83 -3.37 4.55 10.65
N THR A 84 -4.48 4.88 10.03
CA THR A 84 -5.49 5.74 10.64
C THR A 84 -6.01 5.15 11.95
N LYS A 85 -6.25 3.87 11.98
CA LYS A 85 -6.72 3.22 13.18
C LYS A 85 -5.55 2.85 14.05
N GLY A 86 -5.43 3.46 15.20
CA GLY A 86 -4.41 3.08 16.17
C GLY A 86 -3.04 3.68 15.94
N GLY A 87 -2.81 4.31 14.81
CA GLY A 87 -1.53 4.98 14.56
C GLY A 87 -0.35 4.06 14.40
N GLU A 88 -0.57 2.82 14.05
CA GLU A 88 0.53 1.88 13.86
C GLU A 88 1.36 2.22 12.64
N GLU A 89 2.65 2.00 12.74
CA GLU A 89 3.58 2.30 11.66
C GLU A 89 3.91 1.06 10.86
N TYR A 90 3.94 1.23 9.55
CA TYR A 90 4.32 0.17 8.64
C TYR A 90 5.47 0.66 7.78
N ASN A 91 6.44 -0.21 7.55
CA ASN A 91 7.54 0.09 6.63
C ASN A 91 7.12 -0.29 5.23
N CYS A 92 7.22 0.65 4.32
CA CYS A 92 6.80 0.43 2.95
C CYS A 92 8.00 0.31 2.02
N SER A 93 7.83 -0.42 0.95
CA SER A 93 8.85 -0.50 -0.09
C SER A 93 8.15 -0.67 -1.42
N PHE A 94 8.78 -0.16 -2.48
CA PHE A 94 8.24 -0.35 -3.82
C PHE A 94 8.62 -1.73 -4.31
N LEU A 95 7.69 -2.37 -4.99
CA LEU A 95 7.96 -3.63 -5.66
C LEU A 95 8.37 -3.33 -7.09
N LEU A 96 9.02 -4.29 -7.72
CA LEU A 96 9.55 -4.10 -9.06
C LEU A 96 8.45 -3.87 -10.09
N SER A 97 7.32 -4.51 -9.90
CA SER A 97 6.25 -4.44 -10.89
C SER A 97 4.94 -4.94 -10.30
N LYS A 98 3.87 -4.75 -11.02
CA LYS A 98 2.58 -5.32 -10.63
C LYS A 98 2.64 -6.84 -10.68
N LYS A 99 3.45 -7.38 -11.55
CA LYS A 99 3.64 -8.82 -11.63
C LYS A 99 4.22 -9.36 -10.33
N GLN A 100 5.22 -8.68 -9.79
CA GLN A 100 5.80 -9.09 -8.52
C GLN A 100 4.77 -8.96 -7.39
N LEU A 101 3.96 -7.92 -7.42
CA LEU A 101 2.89 -7.75 -6.44
C LEU A 101 1.97 -8.96 -6.45
N ASN A 102 1.55 -9.40 -7.61
CA ASN A 102 0.67 -10.54 -7.73
C ASN A 102 1.32 -11.83 -7.26
N ILE A 103 2.59 -12.02 -7.56
CA ILE A 103 3.33 -13.19 -7.11
C ILE A 103 3.38 -13.23 -5.59
N GLU A 104 3.67 -12.11 -4.96
CA GLU A 104 3.76 -12.07 -3.50
C GLU A 104 2.40 -12.30 -2.85
N LEU A 105 1.35 -11.74 -3.44
CA LEU A 105 0.01 -11.96 -2.93
C LEU A 105 -0.38 -13.43 -3.03
N GLU A 106 -0.05 -14.08 -4.12
CA GLU A 106 -0.35 -15.49 -4.28
C GLU A 106 0.39 -16.35 -3.28
N GLU A 107 1.64 -16.02 -3.04
CA GLU A 107 2.42 -16.75 -2.05
C GLU A 107 1.84 -16.55 -0.65
N PHE A 108 1.45 -15.33 -0.35
CA PHE A 108 0.86 -15.03 0.94
C PHE A 108 -0.46 -15.79 1.12
N ALA A 109 -1.28 -15.85 0.09
CA ALA A 109 -2.54 -16.58 0.14
C ALA A 109 -2.32 -18.08 0.34
N LYS A 110 -1.28 -18.63 -0.27
CA LYS A 110 -0.96 -20.04 -0.13
C LYS A 110 -0.55 -20.40 1.27
N LYS A 111 0.15 -19.49 1.96
CA LYS A 111 0.58 -19.77 3.32
C LYS A 111 -0.60 -19.82 4.26
N GLY A 112 -1.70 -19.21 3.87
CA GLY A 112 -2.88 -19.20 4.70
C GLY A 112 -2.77 -18.17 5.80
N ARG A 113 -3.91 -17.76 6.28
CA ARG A 113 -3.97 -16.75 7.32
C ARG A 113 -3.99 -17.34 8.69
N HIS A 114 -4.17 -18.61 8.77
CA HIS A 114 -4.28 -19.29 10.02
C HIS A 114 -2.93 -19.74 10.55
N LYS A 115 -1.90 -19.26 9.99
CA LYS A 115 -0.59 -19.66 10.44
C LYS A 115 -0.17 -18.90 11.64
#